data_fa0812e384604eb30d59c2be936dc524
#
_entry.id   fa0812e384604eb30d59c2be936dc524
#
_cell.length_a   1.000
_cell.length_b   1.000
_cell.length_c   1.000
_cell.angle_alpha   90.00
_cell.angle_beta   90.00
_cell.angle_gamma   90.00
#
_symmetry.space_group_name_H-M   'P 1'
#
loop_
_entity.id
_entity.type
_entity.pdbx_description
1 polymer ?
#
loop_
_entity_poly.entity_id
_entity_poly.type
_entity_poly.pdbx_seq_one_letter_code
_entity_poly.pdbx_strand_id
1 'polypeptide(L)'
;MSDLTILHVNDMHSNFHSIKTQTNFMRARRKELEELGHTVWAVDLGDLIDRVHPLVEAKNGQIASTLLNQQKIDFVTLGNNEGTAYTPEELEGAYKEKDFTVIISNVKWQSSGETPPYATEIQFEKIDQCSIAILGLTASYPESYEPNGYWIEDPLKTLERLVPRLASEGNQIILLSHLGIDLDTLIAESYPEIQVILGAHTHHLFKEGKRVNQTLLTGGFKYGAYIGELHLKTEKEKLIPIEESMIEVETLKENPTTDEGKFYLEEGIKLLKENVVLRQIPDYSVRDLAQLSLEAMIRQTGIPIAFTYTGLFVHEFKKGVLTKFDLHDCMPHPIHLNKSQFSVKNFKQLLRVFEEQQPELLEKAIRGYGFRGKLFGEILYTGFSKKGEEIIVDGKVLADDEIITFVCPDHMRFVPFFPMIEEKGINQILYPDLLRTIIEKELIYKERNYHD
;
A
#
# COMPACT_ATOMS: atom_id res chain seq x y z
N MET A 1 -24.24 13.88 -29.86
CA MET A 1 -24.15 13.50 -28.43
C MET A 1 -23.81 12.06 -28.37
N SER A 2 -22.73 11.70 -27.74
CA SER A 2 -22.34 10.32 -27.47
C SER A 2 -22.36 10.06 -25.98
N ASP A 3 -22.72 8.84 -25.62
CA ASP A 3 -22.74 8.38 -24.25
C ASP A 3 -21.39 7.73 -23.90
N LEU A 4 -20.77 8.16 -22.79
CA LEU A 4 -19.62 7.52 -22.18
C LEU A 4 -20.07 6.92 -20.86
N THR A 5 -19.76 5.66 -20.63
CA THR A 5 -19.94 5.02 -19.32
C THR A 5 -18.61 4.58 -18.78
N ILE A 6 -18.33 4.92 -17.53
CA ILE A 6 -17.13 4.47 -16.80
C ILE A 6 -17.56 3.47 -15.73
N LEU A 7 -17.08 2.24 -15.85
CA LEU A 7 -17.17 1.22 -14.81
C LEU A 7 -15.90 1.32 -13.95
N HIS A 8 -16.03 1.56 -12.64
CA HIS A 8 -14.84 1.73 -11.82
C HIS A 8 -14.86 0.89 -10.54
N VAL A 9 -13.66 0.52 -10.11
CA VAL A 9 -13.38 -0.25 -8.90
C VAL A 9 -12.17 0.35 -8.18
N ASN A 10 -12.02 0.06 -6.87
CA ASN A 10 -10.95 0.60 -6.04
C ASN A 10 -10.70 -0.24 -4.79
N ASP A 11 -9.52 -0.09 -4.18
CA ASP A 11 -9.18 -0.57 -2.82
C ASP A 11 -9.56 -2.04 -2.59
N MET A 12 -9.24 -2.92 -3.54
CA MET A 12 -9.47 -4.37 -3.42
C MET A 12 -8.67 -4.98 -2.27
N HIS A 13 -7.44 -4.47 -2.02
CA HIS A 13 -6.53 -4.94 -0.97
C HIS A 13 -6.39 -6.46 -0.93
N SER A 14 -6.28 -7.09 -2.08
CA SER A 14 -6.18 -8.54 -2.23
C SER A 14 -7.33 -9.35 -1.62
N ASN A 15 -8.47 -8.70 -1.36
CA ASN A 15 -9.68 -9.39 -0.93
C ASN A 15 -10.42 -9.98 -2.13
N PHE A 16 -9.98 -11.13 -2.59
CA PHE A 16 -10.49 -11.77 -3.81
C PHE A 16 -11.80 -12.54 -3.60
N HIS A 17 -12.49 -12.33 -2.47
CA HIS A 17 -13.74 -13.03 -2.11
C HIS A 17 -14.85 -12.94 -3.17
N SER A 18 -14.91 -11.84 -3.94
CA SER A 18 -15.92 -11.60 -4.97
C SER A 18 -15.31 -11.29 -6.34
N ILE A 19 -14.02 -11.58 -6.54
CA ILE A 19 -13.28 -11.14 -7.74
C ILE A 19 -13.85 -11.70 -9.05
N LYS A 20 -14.31 -12.95 -9.06
CA LYS A 20 -14.91 -13.59 -10.23
C LYS A 20 -16.27 -12.99 -10.57
N THR A 21 -17.12 -12.78 -9.57
CA THR A 21 -18.42 -12.13 -9.73
C THR A 21 -18.23 -10.72 -10.27
N GLN A 22 -17.32 -9.93 -9.69
CA GLN A 22 -16.99 -8.59 -10.18
C GLN A 22 -16.51 -8.61 -11.63
N THR A 23 -15.57 -9.50 -11.97
CA THR A 23 -15.04 -9.67 -13.33
C THR A 23 -16.13 -10.01 -14.33
N ASN A 24 -16.99 -10.98 -14.00
CA ASN A 24 -18.07 -11.43 -14.88
C ASN A 24 -19.08 -10.30 -15.13
N PHE A 25 -19.48 -9.59 -14.08
CA PHE A 25 -20.40 -8.47 -14.20
C PHE A 25 -19.82 -7.35 -15.06
N MET A 26 -18.60 -6.88 -14.79
CA MET A 26 -17.97 -5.80 -15.54
C MET A 26 -17.88 -6.13 -17.04
N ARG A 27 -17.50 -7.37 -17.38
CA ARG A 27 -17.44 -7.82 -18.79
C ARG A 27 -18.80 -7.89 -19.45
N ALA A 28 -19.81 -8.42 -18.75
CA ALA A 28 -21.17 -8.51 -19.29
C ALA A 28 -21.79 -7.12 -19.45
N ARG A 29 -21.62 -6.26 -18.45
CA ARG A 29 -22.16 -4.89 -18.47
C ARG A 29 -21.49 -4.02 -19.51
N ARG A 30 -20.17 -4.13 -19.69
CA ARG A 30 -19.47 -3.48 -20.81
C ARG A 30 -20.09 -3.85 -22.14
N LYS A 31 -20.25 -5.15 -22.40
CA LYS A 31 -20.83 -5.64 -23.66
C LYS A 31 -22.24 -5.09 -23.92
N GLU A 32 -23.09 -5.13 -22.88
CA GLU A 32 -24.45 -4.59 -22.94
C GLU A 32 -24.46 -3.10 -23.31
N LEU A 33 -23.63 -2.31 -22.65
CA LEU A 33 -23.52 -0.86 -22.88
C LEU A 33 -22.97 -0.54 -24.28
N GLU A 34 -21.97 -1.29 -24.74
CA GLU A 34 -21.43 -1.16 -26.12
C GLU A 34 -22.47 -1.52 -27.17
N GLU A 35 -23.32 -2.54 -26.94
CA GLU A 35 -24.44 -2.89 -27.81
C GLU A 35 -25.52 -1.79 -27.85
N LEU A 36 -25.65 -1.00 -26.77
CA LEU A 36 -26.51 0.19 -26.71
C LEU A 36 -25.86 1.44 -27.36
N GLY A 37 -24.61 1.34 -27.81
CA GLY A 37 -23.90 2.41 -28.51
C GLY A 37 -23.09 3.32 -27.58
N HIS A 38 -22.89 2.97 -26.31
CA HIS A 38 -22.01 3.71 -25.41
C HIS A 38 -20.54 3.43 -25.73
N THR A 39 -19.69 4.42 -25.57
CA THR A 39 -18.26 4.20 -25.29
C THR A 39 -18.14 3.77 -23.85
N VAL A 40 -17.40 2.69 -23.59
CA VAL A 40 -17.25 2.16 -22.21
C VAL A 40 -15.79 2.10 -21.82
N TRP A 41 -15.45 2.69 -20.68
CA TRP A 41 -14.15 2.54 -20.03
C TRP A 41 -14.31 1.80 -18.70
N ALA A 42 -13.39 0.90 -18.40
CA ALA A 42 -13.27 0.28 -17.09
C ALA A 42 -11.98 0.77 -16.42
N VAL A 43 -12.09 1.16 -15.15
CA VAL A 43 -11.04 1.86 -14.42
C VAL A 43 -10.80 1.21 -13.06
N ASP A 44 -9.54 0.99 -12.71
CA ASP A 44 -9.12 0.63 -11.35
C ASP A 44 -8.37 1.81 -10.72
N LEU A 45 -8.74 2.16 -9.50
CA LEU A 45 -8.23 3.36 -8.81
C LEU A 45 -7.11 3.05 -7.81
N GLY A 46 -6.47 1.87 -7.93
CA GLY A 46 -5.34 1.47 -7.10
C GLY A 46 -5.70 0.74 -5.82
N ASP A 47 -4.67 0.36 -5.08
CA ASP A 47 -4.74 -0.54 -3.93
C ASP A 47 -5.45 -1.86 -4.24
N LEU A 48 -5.19 -2.39 -5.45
CA LEU A 48 -5.68 -3.70 -5.87
C LEU A 48 -5.03 -4.81 -5.06
N ILE A 49 -3.71 -4.73 -4.87
CA ILE A 49 -2.89 -5.79 -4.26
C ILE A 49 -2.31 -5.36 -2.91
N ASP A 50 -2.19 -6.34 -2.00
CA ASP A 50 -1.54 -6.22 -0.70
C ASP A 50 -0.67 -7.46 -0.45
N ARG A 51 0.58 -7.27 -0.05
CA ARG A 51 1.55 -8.35 0.27
C ARG A 51 1.12 -9.26 1.43
N VAL A 52 0.02 -8.94 2.11
CA VAL A 52 -0.59 -9.83 3.11
C VAL A 52 -1.16 -11.10 2.49
N HIS A 53 -1.54 -11.06 1.21
CA HIS A 53 -2.11 -12.21 0.54
C HIS A 53 -1.00 -13.14 0.01
N PRO A 54 -1.01 -14.45 0.35
CA PRO A 54 0.07 -15.38 -0.03
C PRO A 54 0.38 -15.44 -1.54
N LEU A 55 -0.64 -15.35 -2.41
CA LEU A 55 -0.42 -15.37 -3.85
C LEU A 55 0.27 -14.10 -4.34
N VAL A 56 -0.11 -12.96 -3.79
CA VAL A 56 0.50 -11.67 -4.12
C VAL A 56 1.96 -11.65 -3.72
N GLU A 57 2.28 -12.15 -2.52
CA GLU A 57 3.65 -12.31 -2.05
C GLU A 57 4.44 -13.30 -2.91
N ALA A 58 3.88 -14.50 -3.18
CA ALA A 58 4.54 -15.53 -3.96
C ALA A 58 4.87 -15.10 -5.40
N LYS A 59 4.08 -14.20 -5.95
CA LYS A 59 4.20 -13.68 -7.33
C LYS A 59 4.80 -12.27 -7.41
N ASN A 60 5.27 -11.69 -6.29
CA ASN A 60 5.77 -10.31 -6.24
C ASN A 60 4.84 -9.32 -6.94
N GLY A 61 3.52 -9.40 -6.67
CA GLY A 61 2.52 -8.51 -7.24
C GLY A 61 2.11 -8.77 -8.69
N GLN A 62 2.77 -9.66 -9.44
CA GLN A 62 2.50 -9.91 -10.87
C GLN A 62 1.07 -10.39 -11.15
N ILE A 63 0.36 -10.88 -10.16
CA ILE A 63 -1.05 -11.27 -10.29
C ILE A 63 -1.94 -10.05 -10.64
N ALA A 64 -1.52 -8.83 -10.35
CA ALA A 64 -2.27 -7.61 -10.64
C ALA A 64 -2.61 -7.50 -12.12
N SER A 65 -1.62 -7.60 -13.04
CA SER A 65 -1.87 -7.56 -14.48
C SER A 65 -2.84 -8.65 -14.93
N THR A 66 -2.72 -9.86 -14.38
CA THR A 66 -3.63 -10.97 -14.72
C THR A 66 -5.07 -10.64 -14.37
N LEU A 67 -5.32 -10.13 -13.16
CA LEU A 67 -6.67 -9.80 -12.68
C LEU A 67 -7.28 -8.64 -13.48
N LEU A 68 -6.52 -7.57 -13.67
CA LEU A 68 -6.97 -6.38 -14.41
C LEU A 68 -7.23 -6.69 -15.89
N ASN A 69 -6.39 -7.49 -16.54
CA ASN A 69 -6.62 -7.96 -17.91
C ASN A 69 -7.90 -8.83 -18.01
N GLN A 70 -8.14 -9.70 -17.01
CA GLN A 70 -9.37 -10.50 -16.97
C GLN A 70 -10.61 -9.63 -16.80
N GLN A 71 -10.55 -8.56 -16.03
CA GLN A 71 -11.65 -7.59 -15.87
C GLN A 71 -11.85 -6.68 -17.08
N LYS A 72 -10.91 -6.69 -18.03
CA LYS A 72 -10.90 -5.76 -19.17
C LYS A 72 -10.81 -4.30 -18.75
N ILE A 73 -9.96 -4.02 -17.76
CA ILE A 73 -9.64 -2.65 -17.36
C ILE A 73 -8.92 -1.93 -18.51
N ASP A 74 -9.24 -0.66 -18.71
CA ASP A 74 -8.60 0.22 -19.70
C ASP A 74 -7.57 1.13 -19.05
N PHE A 75 -7.92 1.70 -17.89
CA PHE A 75 -7.09 2.66 -17.18
C PHE A 75 -6.91 2.29 -15.70
N VAL A 76 -5.72 2.50 -15.21
CA VAL A 76 -5.35 2.24 -13.80
C VAL A 76 -4.61 3.45 -13.25
N THR A 77 -4.91 3.86 -12.02
CA THR A 77 -3.99 4.70 -11.26
C THR A 77 -3.33 3.91 -10.14
N LEU A 78 -2.19 4.40 -9.64
CA LEU A 78 -1.44 3.71 -8.59
C LEU A 78 -2.07 3.99 -7.22
N GLY A 79 -2.27 2.95 -6.42
CA GLY A 79 -2.54 3.09 -5.00
C GLY A 79 -1.24 3.27 -4.19
N ASN A 80 -1.37 3.65 -2.93
CA ASN A 80 -0.19 3.77 -2.07
C ASN A 80 0.41 2.41 -1.69
N ASN A 81 -0.39 1.35 -1.60
CA ASN A 81 0.14 0.02 -1.31
C ASN A 81 1.09 -0.48 -2.40
N GLU A 82 0.75 -0.23 -3.67
CA GLU A 82 1.64 -0.55 -4.77
C GLU A 82 2.93 0.29 -4.69
N GLY A 83 2.81 1.60 -4.54
CA GLY A 83 3.95 2.52 -4.58
C GLY A 83 4.91 2.40 -3.39
N THR A 84 4.42 2.00 -2.21
CA THR A 84 5.24 1.93 -1.00
C THR A 84 5.71 0.52 -0.64
N ALA A 85 5.02 -0.55 -1.11
CA ALA A 85 5.35 -1.93 -0.75
C ALA A 85 6.15 -2.68 -1.83
N TYR A 86 6.33 -2.10 -3.02
CA TYR A 86 7.07 -2.72 -4.13
C TYR A 86 8.21 -1.82 -4.59
N THR A 87 9.36 -2.42 -4.89
CA THR A 87 10.46 -1.69 -5.54
C THR A 87 10.07 -1.28 -6.97
N PRO A 88 10.78 -0.30 -7.58
CA PRO A 88 10.57 0.04 -8.98
C PRO A 88 10.59 -1.16 -9.92
N GLU A 89 11.53 -2.07 -9.73
CA GLU A 89 11.70 -3.28 -10.54
C GLU A 89 10.58 -4.30 -10.32
N GLU A 90 10.12 -4.48 -9.07
CA GLU A 90 8.99 -5.35 -8.75
C GLU A 90 7.70 -4.82 -9.37
N LEU A 91 7.48 -3.51 -9.31
CA LEU A 91 6.28 -2.87 -9.86
C LEU A 91 6.29 -2.85 -11.40
N GLU A 92 7.46 -2.64 -12.01
CA GLU A 92 7.64 -2.83 -13.45
C GLU A 92 7.32 -4.28 -13.86
N GLY A 93 7.79 -5.26 -13.08
CA GLY A 93 7.45 -6.67 -13.28
C GLY A 93 5.97 -6.99 -13.11
N ALA A 94 5.30 -6.35 -12.14
CA ALA A 94 3.86 -6.51 -11.89
C ALA A 94 3.01 -6.02 -13.07
N TYR A 95 3.45 -4.97 -13.78
CA TYR A 95 2.75 -4.39 -14.92
C TYR A 95 3.31 -4.78 -16.29
N LYS A 96 4.24 -5.74 -16.35
CA LYS A 96 4.88 -6.15 -17.60
C LYS A 96 3.91 -6.71 -18.63
N GLU A 97 2.97 -7.55 -18.20
CA GLU A 97 2.01 -8.25 -19.06
C GLU A 97 0.63 -7.55 -19.10
N LYS A 98 0.62 -6.22 -18.93
CA LYS A 98 -0.62 -5.43 -18.90
C LYS A 98 -1.20 -5.17 -20.29
N ASP A 99 -2.53 -5.25 -20.40
CA ASP A 99 -3.31 -4.86 -21.57
C ASP A 99 -4.03 -3.50 -21.36
N PHE A 100 -3.64 -2.73 -20.36
CA PHE A 100 -4.24 -1.46 -19.94
C PHE A 100 -3.20 -0.35 -19.82
N THR A 101 -3.65 0.89 -19.70
CA THR A 101 -2.79 2.04 -19.48
C THR A 101 -2.71 2.39 -17.98
N VAL A 102 -1.51 2.47 -17.44
CA VAL A 102 -1.27 2.99 -16.09
C VAL A 102 -1.03 4.49 -16.17
N ILE A 103 -1.77 5.29 -15.42
CA ILE A 103 -1.72 6.75 -15.44
C ILE A 103 -1.24 7.22 -14.07
N ILE A 104 -0.07 7.87 -14.02
CA ILE A 104 0.51 8.38 -12.78
C ILE A 104 1.11 9.76 -13.05
N SER A 105 0.45 10.81 -12.57
CA SER A 105 0.86 12.19 -12.84
C SER A 105 1.85 12.75 -11.83
N ASN A 106 1.92 12.20 -10.61
CA ASN A 106 2.71 12.75 -9.51
C ASN A 106 3.87 11.86 -9.02
N VAL A 107 4.16 10.73 -9.69
CA VAL A 107 5.30 9.86 -9.35
C VAL A 107 6.28 9.80 -10.52
N LYS A 108 7.56 9.92 -10.20
CA LYS A 108 8.68 9.82 -11.14
C LYS A 108 9.71 8.83 -10.60
N TRP A 109 10.51 8.23 -11.46
CA TRP A 109 11.71 7.54 -11.01
C TRP A 109 12.75 8.53 -10.50
N GLN A 110 13.28 8.30 -9.32
CA GLN A 110 14.31 9.16 -8.74
C GLN A 110 15.59 9.20 -9.58
N SER A 111 15.92 8.08 -10.22
CA SER A 111 17.15 7.94 -11.04
C SER A 111 17.15 8.77 -12.31
N SER A 112 15.98 8.98 -12.95
CA SER A 112 15.88 9.69 -14.24
C SER A 112 15.05 10.96 -14.18
N GLY A 113 14.18 11.12 -13.17
CA GLY A 113 13.18 12.19 -13.10
C GLY A 113 12.02 12.02 -14.09
N GLU A 114 11.94 10.86 -14.76
CA GLU A 114 10.91 10.54 -15.75
C GLU A 114 9.78 9.70 -15.14
N THR A 115 8.61 9.74 -15.79
CA THR A 115 7.51 8.83 -15.46
C THR A 115 7.98 7.39 -15.65
N PRO A 116 7.64 6.46 -14.73
CA PRO A 116 8.01 5.04 -14.88
C PRO A 116 7.61 4.47 -16.26
N PRO A 117 8.43 3.60 -16.88
CA PRO A 117 8.22 3.15 -18.26
C PRO A 117 6.93 2.33 -18.44
N TYR A 118 6.38 1.79 -17.36
CA TYR A 118 5.10 1.08 -17.37
C TYR A 118 3.88 2.02 -17.32
N ALA A 119 4.08 3.35 -17.15
CA ALA A 119 3.02 4.33 -16.94
C ALA A 119 3.13 5.52 -17.91
N THR A 120 2.09 6.33 -17.96
CA THR A 120 2.06 7.64 -18.60
C THR A 120 1.66 8.73 -17.58
N GLU A 121 2.17 9.96 -17.77
CA GLU A 121 1.80 11.08 -16.90
C GLU A 121 0.36 11.55 -17.15
N ILE A 122 -0.08 11.52 -18.41
CA ILE A 122 -1.41 11.96 -18.85
C ILE A 122 -1.86 11.02 -19.96
N GLN A 123 -3.09 10.53 -19.87
CA GLN A 123 -3.74 9.85 -21.00
C GLN A 123 -4.69 10.81 -21.70
N PHE A 124 -4.62 10.84 -23.04
CA PHE A 124 -5.53 11.63 -23.87
C PHE A 124 -6.48 10.69 -24.62
N GLU A 125 -7.78 11.01 -24.55
CA GLU A 125 -8.83 10.34 -25.27
C GLU A 125 -9.67 11.36 -26.06
N LYS A 126 -10.39 10.85 -27.05
CA LYS A 126 -11.29 11.68 -27.83
C LYS A 126 -12.60 10.96 -28.12
N ILE A 127 -13.71 11.59 -27.77
CA ILE A 127 -15.06 11.11 -28.09
C ILE A 127 -15.77 12.21 -28.90
N ASP A 128 -16.08 11.93 -30.16
CA ASP A 128 -16.56 12.92 -31.13
C ASP A 128 -15.62 14.16 -31.20
N GLN A 129 -16.12 15.32 -30.77
CA GLN A 129 -15.38 16.58 -30.72
C GLN A 129 -14.82 16.87 -29.34
N CYS A 130 -15.15 16.05 -28.34
CA CYS A 130 -14.71 16.23 -26.97
C CYS A 130 -13.32 15.60 -26.77
N SER A 131 -12.33 16.41 -26.46
CA SER A 131 -10.99 15.97 -26.04
C SER A 131 -10.98 15.81 -24.54
N ILE A 132 -10.47 14.67 -24.02
CA ILE A 132 -10.47 14.33 -22.61
C ILE A 132 -9.04 14.04 -22.18
N ALA A 133 -8.59 14.72 -21.15
CA ALA A 133 -7.33 14.42 -20.47
C ALA A 133 -7.63 13.66 -19.16
N ILE A 134 -7.01 12.51 -18.98
CA ILE A 134 -7.15 11.68 -17.78
C ILE A 134 -5.85 11.80 -16.99
N LEU A 135 -5.96 12.25 -15.74
CA LEU A 135 -4.87 12.35 -14.78
C LEU A 135 -4.99 11.24 -13.74
N GLY A 136 -3.86 10.75 -13.23
CA GLY A 136 -3.81 9.79 -12.14
C GLY A 136 -2.97 10.32 -10.99
N LEU A 137 -3.51 10.38 -9.79
CA LEU A 137 -2.79 10.84 -8.60
C LEU A 137 -2.86 9.81 -7.48
N THR A 138 -1.69 9.56 -6.85
CA THR A 138 -1.59 8.74 -5.64
C THR A 138 -1.21 9.57 -4.43
N ALA A 139 -1.59 9.10 -3.23
CA ALA A 139 -1.28 9.75 -1.96
C ALA A 139 0.23 9.92 -1.79
N SER A 140 0.66 11.13 -1.41
CA SER A 140 2.07 11.50 -1.32
C SER A 140 2.63 11.16 0.07
N TYR A 141 3.49 10.13 0.12
CA TYR A 141 4.28 9.73 1.28
C TYR A 141 5.78 9.79 0.94
N PRO A 142 6.42 10.98 0.87
CA PRO A 142 7.82 11.13 0.44
C PRO A 142 8.78 10.23 1.21
N GLU A 143 8.54 10.05 2.52
CA GLU A 143 9.36 9.23 3.40
C GLU A 143 9.34 7.72 3.07
N SER A 144 8.34 7.26 2.33
CA SER A 144 8.24 5.88 1.85
C SER A 144 8.65 5.77 0.39
N TYR A 145 8.21 6.70 -0.45
CA TYR A 145 8.50 6.66 -1.89
C TYR A 145 9.97 6.96 -2.21
N GLU A 146 10.55 8.00 -1.58
CA GLU A 146 11.91 8.42 -1.91
C GLU A 146 12.98 7.39 -1.54
N PRO A 147 12.98 6.79 -0.33
CA PRO A 147 13.91 5.72 -0.01
C PRO A 147 13.70 4.45 -0.86
N ASN A 148 12.50 4.26 -1.40
CA ASN A 148 12.16 3.15 -2.29
C ASN A 148 12.54 3.42 -3.77
N GLY A 149 13.14 4.58 -4.09
CA GLY A 149 13.65 4.90 -5.43
C GLY A 149 12.70 5.70 -6.32
N TYR A 150 11.57 6.16 -5.78
CA TYR A 150 10.67 7.09 -6.45
C TYR A 150 10.86 8.52 -5.94
N TRP A 151 10.58 9.47 -6.78
CA TRP A 151 10.29 10.84 -6.38
C TRP A 151 8.79 11.08 -6.53
N ILE A 152 8.16 11.63 -5.50
CA ILE A 152 6.72 11.91 -5.49
C ILE A 152 6.47 13.40 -5.33
N GLU A 153 5.74 13.98 -6.29
CA GLU A 153 5.31 15.37 -6.24
C GLU A 153 4.05 15.52 -5.37
N ASP A 154 3.96 16.64 -4.67
CA ASP A 154 2.71 17.02 -3.98
C ASP A 154 1.55 17.06 -4.99
N PRO A 155 0.41 16.40 -4.72
CA PRO A 155 -0.71 16.32 -5.65
C PRO A 155 -1.25 17.71 -6.09
N LEU A 156 -1.29 18.68 -5.19
CA LEU A 156 -1.78 20.02 -5.52
C LEU A 156 -0.81 20.76 -6.43
N LYS A 157 0.51 20.60 -6.25
CA LYS A 157 1.53 21.16 -7.16
C LYS A 157 1.45 20.50 -8.54
N THR A 158 1.19 19.21 -8.60
CA THR A 158 0.97 18.51 -9.88
C THR A 158 -0.24 19.10 -10.61
N LEU A 159 -1.36 19.31 -9.91
CA LEU A 159 -2.56 19.90 -10.50
C LEU A 159 -2.36 21.36 -10.90
N GLU A 160 -1.68 22.18 -10.09
CA GLU A 160 -1.31 23.56 -10.41
C GLU A 160 -0.53 23.66 -11.74
N ARG A 161 0.34 22.69 -12.00
CA ARG A 161 1.13 22.59 -13.23
C ARG A 161 0.31 22.10 -14.44
N LEU A 162 -0.57 21.11 -14.25
CA LEU A 162 -1.23 20.41 -15.35
C LEU A 162 -2.59 20.99 -15.73
N VAL A 163 -3.47 21.29 -14.75
CA VAL A 163 -4.86 21.64 -15.00
C VAL A 163 -5.03 22.90 -15.84
N PRO A 164 -4.37 24.05 -15.55
CA PRO A 164 -4.54 25.26 -16.36
C PRO A 164 -4.09 25.06 -17.81
N ARG A 165 -3.01 24.33 -18.03
CA ARG A 165 -2.50 24.00 -19.37
C ARG A 165 -3.51 23.16 -20.15
N LEU A 166 -3.97 22.04 -19.58
CA LEU A 166 -4.88 21.12 -20.23
C LEU A 166 -6.22 21.80 -20.57
N ALA A 167 -6.76 22.59 -19.64
CA ALA A 167 -7.98 23.35 -19.88
C ALA A 167 -7.82 24.39 -21.00
N SER A 168 -6.67 25.10 -21.05
CA SER A 168 -6.39 26.07 -22.11
C SER A 168 -6.25 25.43 -23.50
N GLU A 169 -5.85 24.17 -23.55
CA GLU A 169 -5.79 23.34 -24.76
C GLU A 169 -7.17 22.77 -25.18
N GLY A 170 -8.24 23.07 -24.41
CA GLY A 170 -9.62 22.65 -24.69
C GLY A 170 -9.97 21.25 -24.19
N ASN A 171 -9.15 20.65 -23.33
CA ASN A 171 -9.44 19.34 -22.78
C ASN A 171 -10.46 19.41 -21.64
N GLN A 172 -11.35 18.45 -21.58
CA GLN A 172 -12.14 18.10 -20.39
C GLN A 172 -11.30 17.17 -19.52
N ILE A 173 -11.34 17.35 -18.19
CA ILE A 173 -10.40 16.66 -17.30
C ILE A 173 -11.14 15.66 -16.41
N ILE A 174 -10.69 14.41 -16.43
CA ILE A 174 -11.08 13.36 -15.48
C ILE A 174 -9.86 13.06 -14.59
N LEU A 175 -10.07 13.05 -13.28
CA LEU A 175 -9.05 12.70 -12.30
C LEU A 175 -9.33 11.30 -11.72
N LEU A 176 -8.40 10.39 -11.90
CA LEU A 176 -8.33 9.12 -11.16
C LEU A 176 -7.56 9.41 -9.87
N SER A 177 -8.26 9.43 -8.74
CA SER A 177 -7.72 9.88 -7.47
C SER A 177 -7.56 8.74 -6.48
N HIS A 178 -6.32 8.49 -6.07
CA HIS A 178 -6.03 7.68 -4.89
C HIS A 178 -5.51 8.57 -3.75
N LEU A 179 -6.23 9.68 -3.45
CA LEU A 179 -5.82 10.71 -2.50
C LEU A 179 -6.66 10.75 -1.23
N GLY A 180 -7.91 10.30 -1.32
CA GLY A 180 -8.89 10.34 -0.25
C GLY A 180 -9.82 11.55 -0.29
N ILE A 181 -10.95 11.41 0.39
CA ILE A 181 -12.12 12.29 0.25
C ILE A 181 -11.87 13.74 0.64
N ASP A 182 -11.01 13.99 1.63
CA ASP A 182 -10.75 15.36 2.09
C ASP A 182 -9.99 16.14 1.01
N LEU A 183 -8.96 15.52 0.42
CA LEU A 183 -8.19 16.15 -0.64
C LEU A 183 -8.97 16.22 -1.95
N ASP A 184 -9.76 15.19 -2.27
CA ASP A 184 -10.67 15.19 -3.44
C ASP A 184 -11.70 16.34 -3.34
N THR A 185 -12.23 16.59 -2.15
CA THR A 185 -13.16 17.71 -1.91
C THR A 185 -12.47 19.05 -2.11
N LEU A 186 -11.27 19.23 -1.56
CA LEU A 186 -10.47 20.45 -1.74
C LEU A 186 -10.12 20.70 -3.23
N ILE A 187 -9.77 19.63 -3.96
CA ILE A 187 -9.47 19.70 -5.40
C ILE A 187 -10.71 20.14 -6.19
N ALA A 188 -11.88 19.55 -5.91
CA ALA A 188 -13.14 19.93 -6.56
C ALA A 188 -13.56 21.39 -6.28
N GLU A 189 -13.20 21.90 -5.11
CA GLU A 189 -13.43 23.32 -4.77
C GLU A 189 -12.45 24.27 -5.48
N SER A 190 -11.21 23.82 -5.70
CA SER A 190 -10.11 24.65 -6.20
C SER A 190 -9.96 24.62 -7.72
N TYR A 191 -10.35 23.52 -8.39
CA TYR A 191 -10.15 23.29 -9.82
C TYR A 191 -11.48 22.98 -10.54
N PRO A 192 -12.31 24.02 -10.85
CA PRO A 192 -13.59 23.83 -11.55
C PRO A 192 -13.45 23.28 -12.98
N GLU A 193 -12.24 23.22 -13.52
CA GLU A 193 -11.92 22.62 -14.81
C GLU A 193 -11.95 21.08 -14.77
N ILE A 194 -11.96 20.45 -13.60
CA ILE A 194 -12.08 19.01 -13.44
C ILE A 194 -13.57 18.64 -13.38
N GLN A 195 -14.05 17.87 -14.37
CA GLN A 195 -15.45 17.48 -14.45
C GLN A 195 -15.80 16.34 -13.49
N VAL A 196 -14.87 15.37 -13.33
CA VAL A 196 -15.05 14.16 -12.52
C VAL A 196 -13.80 13.87 -11.73
N ILE A 197 -13.99 13.47 -10.47
CA ILE A 197 -12.97 12.85 -9.62
C ILE A 197 -13.47 11.46 -9.25
N LEU A 198 -12.83 10.42 -9.77
CA LEU A 198 -13.03 9.04 -9.34
C LEU A 198 -12.14 8.79 -8.12
N GLY A 199 -12.74 8.72 -6.92
CA GLY A 199 -12.04 8.76 -5.63
C GLY A 199 -11.86 7.40 -4.97
N ALA A 200 -10.72 7.22 -4.26
CA ALA A 200 -10.31 6.02 -3.54
C ALA A 200 -9.58 6.36 -2.22
N HIS A 201 -8.78 5.44 -1.67
CA HIS A 201 -7.88 5.55 -0.52
C HIS A 201 -8.56 5.61 0.85
N THR A 202 -9.52 6.49 1.08
CA THR A 202 -10.20 6.63 2.39
C THR A 202 -11.42 5.72 2.54
N HIS A 203 -11.65 4.82 1.58
CA HIS A 203 -12.72 3.81 1.61
C HIS A 203 -14.12 4.39 1.84
N HIS A 204 -14.39 5.59 1.39
CA HIS A 204 -15.73 6.19 1.46
C HIS A 204 -16.67 5.61 0.39
N LEU A 205 -17.97 5.72 0.61
CA LEU A 205 -19.00 5.26 -0.31
C LEU A 205 -19.96 6.41 -0.65
N PHE A 206 -20.09 6.70 -1.94
CA PHE A 206 -21.14 7.57 -2.49
C PHE A 206 -22.02 6.77 -3.43
N LYS A 207 -23.20 6.37 -2.97
CA LYS A 207 -24.09 5.51 -3.79
C LYS A 207 -24.57 6.14 -5.10
N GLU A 208 -24.66 7.47 -5.13
CA GLU A 208 -25.15 8.27 -6.25
C GLU A 208 -24.15 9.36 -6.67
N GLY A 209 -22.88 9.23 -6.21
CA GLY A 209 -21.89 10.29 -6.31
C GLY A 209 -22.15 11.47 -5.37
N LYS A 210 -21.21 12.40 -5.31
CA LYS A 210 -21.32 13.64 -4.53
C LYS A 210 -20.90 14.82 -5.40
N ARG A 211 -21.78 15.81 -5.60
CA ARG A 211 -21.39 17.02 -6.30
C ARG A 211 -20.77 18.03 -5.34
N VAL A 212 -19.62 18.55 -5.74
CA VAL A 212 -18.93 19.68 -5.12
C VAL A 212 -18.76 20.73 -6.22
N ASN A 213 -19.49 21.82 -6.13
CA ASN A 213 -19.63 22.81 -7.22
C ASN A 213 -20.09 22.12 -8.52
N GLN A 214 -19.25 22.15 -9.58
CA GLN A 214 -19.56 21.55 -10.87
C GLN A 214 -18.96 20.12 -11.01
N THR A 215 -18.03 19.75 -10.14
CA THR A 215 -17.32 18.48 -10.17
C THR A 215 -18.16 17.37 -9.52
N LEU A 216 -18.20 16.20 -10.16
CA LEU A 216 -18.79 15.00 -9.58
C LEU A 216 -17.68 14.14 -8.96
N LEU A 217 -17.81 13.84 -7.67
CA LEU A 217 -16.95 12.93 -6.91
C LEU A 217 -17.64 11.58 -6.80
N THR A 218 -16.87 10.50 -6.97
CA THR A 218 -17.30 9.12 -6.72
C THR A 218 -16.52 8.49 -5.57
N GLY A 219 -16.97 7.33 -5.10
CA GLY A 219 -16.28 6.57 -4.05
C GLY A 219 -16.93 5.20 -3.87
N GLY A 220 -16.17 4.12 -4.20
CA GLY A 220 -16.66 2.74 -4.31
C GLY A 220 -16.40 1.85 -3.08
N PHE A 221 -16.17 2.44 -1.88
CA PHE A 221 -15.83 1.70 -0.66
C PHE A 221 -14.50 0.95 -0.81
N LYS A 222 -14.45 -0.35 -0.43
CA LYS A 222 -13.26 -1.21 -0.46
C LYS A 222 -13.58 -2.68 -0.61
N TYR A 223 -12.54 -3.49 -0.76
CA TYR A 223 -12.60 -4.97 -0.77
C TYR A 223 -13.46 -5.55 -1.91
N GLY A 224 -13.59 -4.80 -3.03
CA GLY A 224 -14.41 -5.23 -4.12
C GLY A 224 -15.91 -5.32 -3.81
N ALA A 225 -16.38 -4.58 -2.78
CA ALA A 225 -17.78 -4.62 -2.35
C ALA A 225 -18.72 -3.96 -3.35
N TYR A 226 -18.24 -2.97 -4.11
CA TYR A 226 -19.04 -2.23 -5.08
C TYR A 226 -18.32 -2.09 -6.41
N ILE A 227 -19.10 -1.92 -7.47
CA ILE A 227 -18.69 -1.46 -8.79
C ILE A 227 -19.43 -0.16 -9.04
N GLY A 228 -18.70 0.92 -9.35
CA GLY A 228 -19.30 2.17 -9.79
C GLY A 228 -19.64 2.12 -11.29
N GLU A 229 -20.79 2.68 -11.65
CA GLU A 229 -21.21 2.90 -13.02
C GLU A 229 -21.55 4.38 -13.19
N LEU A 230 -20.65 5.12 -13.84
CA LEU A 230 -20.77 6.56 -14.09
C LEU A 230 -21.15 6.81 -15.53
N HIS A 231 -22.31 7.46 -15.74
CA HIS A 231 -22.76 7.91 -17.03
C HIS A 231 -22.40 9.37 -17.29
N LEU A 232 -21.76 9.59 -18.44
CA LEU A 232 -21.42 10.92 -18.94
C LEU A 232 -21.96 11.10 -20.37
N LYS A 233 -22.19 12.33 -20.76
CA LYS A 233 -22.54 12.70 -22.15
C LYS A 233 -21.55 13.68 -22.71
N THR A 234 -21.23 13.50 -23.99
CA THR A 234 -20.50 14.54 -24.73
C THR A 234 -21.48 15.43 -25.46
N GLU A 235 -21.36 16.73 -25.29
CA GLU A 235 -22.10 17.73 -26.03
C GLU A 235 -21.12 18.74 -26.65
N LYS A 236 -20.90 18.59 -27.95
CA LYS A 236 -19.80 19.27 -28.65
C LYS A 236 -18.44 18.96 -28.00
N GLU A 237 -17.77 19.97 -27.44
CA GLU A 237 -16.50 19.86 -26.77
C GLU A 237 -16.61 19.63 -25.25
N LYS A 238 -17.84 19.51 -24.71
CA LYS A 238 -18.08 19.38 -23.27
C LYS A 238 -18.36 17.95 -22.87
N LEU A 239 -17.83 17.57 -21.69
CA LEU A 239 -18.12 16.34 -20.98
C LEU A 239 -19.03 16.67 -19.77
N ILE A 240 -20.19 16.04 -19.73
CA ILE A 240 -21.24 16.33 -18.74
C ILE A 240 -21.51 15.07 -17.92
N PRO A 241 -21.18 15.04 -16.62
CA PRO A 241 -21.55 13.95 -15.73
C PRO A 241 -23.08 13.96 -15.50
N ILE A 242 -23.72 12.85 -15.77
CA ILE A 242 -25.19 12.70 -15.69
C ILE A 242 -25.56 12.01 -14.38
N GLU A 243 -25.08 10.79 -14.17
CA GLU A 243 -25.52 9.91 -13.11
C GLU A 243 -24.38 9.00 -12.67
N GLU A 244 -24.32 8.71 -11.38
CA GLU A 244 -23.46 7.72 -10.77
C GLU A 244 -24.31 6.74 -9.99
N SER A 245 -24.02 5.45 -10.10
CA SER A 245 -24.66 4.40 -9.31
C SER A 245 -23.64 3.35 -8.83
N MET A 246 -23.82 2.86 -7.61
CA MET A 246 -23.01 1.81 -7.03
C MET A 246 -23.75 0.48 -7.03
N ILE A 247 -23.19 -0.48 -7.71
CA ILE A 247 -23.69 -1.86 -7.79
C ILE A 247 -23.01 -2.67 -6.69
N GLU A 248 -23.79 -3.19 -5.75
CA GLU A 248 -23.27 -4.03 -4.66
C GLU A 248 -22.96 -5.45 -5.17
N VAL A 249 -21.68 -5.83 -5.19
CA VAL A 249 -21.21 -7.07 -5.82
C VAL A 249 -21.79 -8.32 -5.13
N GLU A 250 -22.02 -8.29 -3.83
CA GLU A 250 -22.60 -9.41 -3.10
C GLU A 250 -24.00 -9.80 -3.60
N THR A 251 -24.77 -8.81 -4.08
CA THR A 251 -26.13 -9.05 -4.66
C THR A 251 -26.10 -9.74 -6.02
N LEU A 252 -24.94 -9.74 -6.68
CA LEU A 252 -24.74 -10.34 -7.99
C LEU A 252 -24.33 -11.83 -7.93
N LYS A 253 -23.94 -12.31 -6.73
CA LYS A 253 -23.50 -13.69 -6.57
C LYS A 253 -24.67 -14.65 -6.72
N GLU A 254 -24.49 -15.69 -7.54
CA GLU A 254 -25.42 -16.82 -7.64
C GLU A 254 -25.51 -17.58 -6.32
N ASN A 255 -24.39 -17.72 -5.61
CA ASN A 255 -24.31 -18.31 -4.29
C ASN A 255 -23.53 -17.40 -3.34
N PRO A 256 -24.20 -16.63 -2.45
CA PRO A 256 -23.56 -15.68 -1.53
C PRO A 256 -22.54 -16.30 -0.57
N THR A 257 -22.62 -17.62 -0.30
CA THR A 257 -21.71 -18.33 0.60
C THR A 257 -20.40 -18.76 -0.08
N THR A 258 -20.28 -18.59 -1.39
CA THR A 258 -19.08 -18.98 -2.13
C THR A 258 -17.95 -17.94 -1.90
N ASP A 259 -16.84 -18.40 -1.38
CA ASP A 259 -15.60 -17.64 -1.34
C ASP A 259 -14.81 -17.90 -2.61
N GLU A 260 -14.90 -16.95 -3.54
CA GLU A 260 -14.17 -17.00 -4.83
C GLU A 260 -12.67 -16.80 -4.66
N GLY A 261 -12.24 -16.18 -3.56
CA GLY A 261 -10.85 -15.95 -3.21
C GLY A 261 -10.11 -17.20 -2.74
N LYS A 262 -10.83 -18.24 -2.32
CA LYS A 262 -10.26 -19.48 -1.78
C LYS A 262 -9.23 -20.11 -2.71
N PHE A 263 -9.52 -20.16 -4.02
CA PHE A 263 -8.58 -20.69 -5.02
C PHE A 263 -7.26 -19.92 -5.02
N TYR A 264 -7.29 -18.60 -5.00
CA TYR A 264 -6.09 -17.74 -4.99
C TYR A 264 -5.30 -17.90 -3.70
N LEU A 265 -6.00 -18.03 -2.55
CA LEU A 265 -5.37 -18.26 -1.26
C LEU A 265 -4.64 -19.62 -1.24
N GLU A 266 -5.29 -20.70 -1.66
CA GLU A 266 -4.71 -22.05 -1.69
C GLU A 266 -3.52 -22.13 -2.66
N GLU A 267 -3.60 -21.50 -3.83
CA GLU A 267 -2.50 -21.42 -4.79
C GLU A 267 -1.30 -20.68 -4.20
N GLY A 268 -1.52 -19.53 -3.56
CA GLY A 268 -0.47 -18.76 -2.92
C GLY A 268 0.23 -19.51 -1.80
N ILE A 269 -0.55 -20.16 -0.92
CA ILE A 269 -0.01 -21.02 0.14
C ILE A 269 0.84 -22.14 -0.43
N LYS A 270 0.37 -22.81 -1.49
CA LYS A 270 1.11 -23.88 -2.16
C LYS A 270 2.44 -23.37 -2.69
N LEU A 271 2.44 -22.26 -3.45
CA LEU A 271 3.66 -21.68 -4.02
C LEU A 271 4.67 -21.28 -2.95
N LEU A 272 4.24 -20.66 -1.85
CA LEU A 272 5.13 -20.30 -0.75
C LEU A 272 5.66 -21.52 0.00
N LYS A 273 4.89 -22.60 0.14
CA LYS A 273 5.34 -23.88 0.76
C LYS A 273 6.36 -24.64 -0.10
N GLU A 274 6.29 -24.53 -1.42
CA GLU A 274 7.27 -25.12 -2.33
C GLU A 274 8.66 -24.46 -2.20
N ASN A 275 8.71 -23.22 -1.66
CA ASN A 275 9.93 -22.46 -1.45
C ASN A 275 10.53 -22.76 -0.06
N VAL A 276 11.37 -23.79 0.04
CA VAL A 276 12.06 -24.18 1.27
C VAL A 276 13.19 -23.18 1.56
N VAL A 277 13.15 -22.56 2.74
CA VAL A 277 14.19 -21.64 3.23
C VAL A 277 15.28 -22.43 3.95
N LEU A 278 14.89 -23.26 4.92
CA LEU A 278 15.79 -24.14 5.68
C LEU A 278 15.16 -25.52 5.83
N ARG A 279 16.01 -26.56 5.73
CA ARG A 279 15.56 -27.96 5.84
C ARG A 279 15.32 -28.39 7.27
N GLN A 280 15.98 -27.72 8.22
CA GLN A 280 15.87 -28.04 9.64
C GLN A 280 16.08 -26.77 10.48
N ILE A 281 15.07 -26.43 11.28
CA ILE A 281 15.17 -25.42 12.33
C ILE A 281 14.78 -26.05 13.69
N PRO A 282 15.25 -25.52 14.83
CA PRO A 282 14.71 -25.82 16.15
C PRO A 282 13.33 -25.18 16.37
N ASP A 283 12.70 -25.44 17.50
CA ASP A 283 11.55 -24.63 17.93
C ASP A 283 11.98 -23.21 18.27
N TYR A 284 11.19 -22.22 17.81
CA TYR A 284 11.32 -20.82 18.21
C TYR A 284 9.99 -20.34 18.78
N SER A 285 9.97 -19.97 20.04
CA SER A 285 8.84 -19.23 20.63
C SER A 285 8.71 -17.85 20.01
N VAL A 286 7.55 -17.20 20.16
CA VAL A 286 7.35 -15.81 19.76
C VAL A 286 8.42 -14.89 20.33
N ARG A 287 8.84 -15.11 21.60
CA ARG A 287 9.90 -14.32 22.23
C ARG A 287 11.27 -14.59 21.61
N ASP A 288 11.58 -15.84 21.25
CA ASP A 288 12.84 -16.19 20.56
C ASP A 288 12.89 -15.54 19.18
N LEU A 289 11.76 -15.51 18.45
CA LEU A 289 11.66 -14.80 17.17
C LEU A 289 11.85 -13.28 17.31
N ALA A 290 11.29 -12.69 18.36
CA ALA A 290 11.53 -11.29 18.66
C ALA A 290 13.02 -11.02 19.00
N GLN A 291 13.65 -11.90 19.76
CA GLN A 291 15.09 -11.79 20.04
C GLN A 291 15.93 -11.96 18.75
N LEU A 292 15.59 -12.95 17.92
CA LEU A 292 16.21 -13.17 16.62
C LEU A 292 16.08 -11.93 15.70
N SER A 293 14.92 -11.25 15.73
CA SER A 293 14.70 -10.05 14.93
C SER A 293 15.61 -8.88 15.34
N LEU A 294 15.96 -8.74 16.62
CA LEU A 294 16.93 -7.75 17.08
C LEU A 294 18.32 -8.02 16.48
N GLU A 295 18.77 -9.28 16.51
CA GLU A 295 20.05 -9.68 15.93
C GLU A 295 20.06 -9.46 14.41
N ALA A 296 18.97 -9.81 13.74
CA ALA A 296 18.77 -9.63 12.31
C ALA A 296 18.83 -8.14 11.91
N MET A 297 18.15 -7.26 12.65
CA MET A 297 18.17 -5.83 12.43
C MET A 297 19.57 -5.23 12.60
N ILE A 298 20.30 -5.62 13.67
CA ILE A 298 21.67 -5.17 13.89
C ILE A 298 22.59 -5.63 12.75
N ARG A 299 22.50 -6.88 12.33
CA ARG A 299 23.32 -7.41 11.23
C ARG A 299 23.04 -6.70 9.92
N GLN A 300 21.75 -6.48 9.61
CA GLN A 300 21.32 -5.82 8.38
C GLN A 300 21.79 -4.35 8.31
N THR A 301 21.75 -3.64 9.44
CA THR A 301 21.95 -2.17 9.46
C THR A 301 23.32 -1.73 9.96
N GLY A 302 24.02 -2.59 10.70
CA GLY A 302 25.22 -2.21 11.45
C GLY A 302 24.96 -1.28 12.65
N ILE A 303 23.68 -0.98 12.96
CA ILE A 303 23.29 -0.13 14.08
C ILE A 303 23.21 -1.01 15.34
N PRO A 304 23.98 -0.73 16.40
CA PRO A 304 24.09 -1.64 17.55
C PRO A 304 22.84 -1.66 18.43
N ILE A 305 21.99 -0.64 18.37
CA ILE A 305 20.80 -0.52 19.21
C ILE A 305 19.55 -0.83 18.38
N ALA A 306 18.79 -1.80 18.85
CA ALA A 306 17.56 -2.22 18.19
C ALA A 306 16.41 -2.39 19.17
N PHE A 307 15.19 -2.09 18.72
CA PHE A 307 13.93 -2.34 19.41
C PHE A 307 13.03 -3.21 18.53
N THR A 308 12.22 -4.03 19.17
CA THR A 308 11.15 -4.80 18.53
C THR A 308 10.03 -5.08 19.53
N TYR A 309 8.97 -5.77 19.12
CA TYR A 309 7.91 -6.19 20.00
C TYR A 309 7.32 -7.55 19.58
N THR A 310 6.83 -8.30 20.56
CA THR A 310 6.42 -9.71 20.31
C THR A 310 5.18 -9.83 19.42
N GLY A 311 4.31 -8.83 19.39
CA GLY A 311 3.09 -8.86 18.58
C GLY A 311 3.30 -8.89 17.06
N LEU A 312 4.52 -8.63 16.58
CA LEU A 312 4.90 -8.82 15.18
C LEU A 312 4.84 -10.27 14.73
N PHE A 313 4.95 -11.22 15.66
CA PHE A 313 4.97 -12.65 15.39
C PHE A 313 3.62 -13.24 15.77
N VAL A 314 2.84 -13.63 14.76
CA VAL A 314 1.46 -14.11 14.96
C VAL A 314 1.44 -15.49 15.61
N HIS A 315 2.48 -16.29 15.40
CA HIS A 315 2.70 -17.59 16.00
C HIS A 315 4.19 -17.97 16.05
N GLU A 316 4.51 -19.05 16.70
CA GLU A 316 5.84 -19.64 16.85
C GLU A 316 6.27 -20.47 15.62
N PHE A 317 7.59 -20.69 15.44
CA PHE A 317 8.09 -21.71 14.51
C PHE A 317 8.28 -23.03 15.22
N LYS A 318 7.86 -24.11 14.58
CA LYS A 318 8.07 -25.47 15.06
C LYS A 318 9.30 -26.10 14.42
N LYS A 319 9.97 -26.96 15.19
CA LYS A 319 11.10 -27.76 14.71
C LYS A 319 10.74 -28.47 13.41
N GLY A 320 11.59 -28.34 12.40
CA GLY A 320 11.42 -28.98 11.11
C GLY A 320 11.80 -28.11 9.94
N VAL A 321 11.14 -28.33 8.81
CA VAL A 321 11.35 -27.55 7.58
C VAL A 321 10.73 -26.16 7.76
N LEU A 322 11.49 -25.12 7.38
CA LEU A 322 11.00 -23.74 7.29
C LEU A 322 10.82 -23.37 5.82
N THR A 323 9.63 -22.91 5.48
CA THR A 323 9.28 -22.47 4.12
C THR A 323 9.02 -20.96 4.08
N LYS A 324 8.94 -20.38 2.87
CA LYS A 324 8.49 -19.00 2.70
C LYS A 324 7.08 -18.78 3.25
N PHE A 325 6.23 -19.82 3.24
CA PHE A 325 4.90 -19.75 3.82
C PHE A 325 4.96 -19.55 5.34
N ASP A 326 5.81 -20.30 6.03
CA ASP A 326 5.93 -20.20 7.50
C ASP A 326 6.38 -18.79 7.91
N LEU A 327 7.33 -18.19 7.17
CA LEU A 327 7.77 -16.81 7.37
C LEU A 327 6.64 -15.80 7.13
N HIS A 328 5.92 -15.95 6.02
CA HIS A 328 4.83 -15.07 5.64
C HIS A 328 3.65 -15.17 6.62
N ASP A 329 3.26 -16.37 7.00
CA ASP A 329 2.13 -16.63 7.91
C ASP A 329 2.42 -16.14 9.35
N CYS A 330 3.68 -16.30 9.80
CA CYS A 330 4.13 -15.78 11.08
C CYS A 330 4.28 -14.24 11.10
N MET A 331 4.73 -13.66 10.00
CA MET A 331 4.97 -12.22 9.85
C MET A 331 4.28 -11.68 8.58
N PRO A 332 2.92 -11.64 8.55
CA PRO A 332 2.19 -11.20 7.36
C PRO A 332 2.31 -9.69 7.09
N HIS A 333 2.92 -8.95 8.00
CA HIS A 333 3.02 -7.49 7.93
C HIS A 333 4.02 -7.04 6.86
N PRO A 334 3.66 -6.10 5.94
CA PRO A 334 4.61 -5.45 5.03
C PRO A 334 5.39 -4.34 5.77
N ILE A 335 6.14 -4.71 6.81
CA ILE A 335 6.85 -3.80 7.71
C ILE A 335 8.32 -3.71 7.31
N HIS A 336 8.80 -2.51 7.15
CA HIS A 336 10.21 -2.16 6.97
C HIS A 336 10.89 -1.82 8.30
N LEU A 337 12.16 -1.48 8.24
CA LEU A 337 12.87 -0.94 9.39
C LEU A 337 12.85 0.59 9.33
N ASN A 338 12.79 1.21 10.51
CA ASN A 338 12.98 2.64 10.70
C ASN A 338 14.26 2.87 11.49
N LYS A 339 15.18 3.65 10.94
CA LYS A 339 16.36 4.19 11.63
C LYS A 339 15.97 5.52 12.26
N SER A 340 16.19 5.66 13.56
CA SER A 340 15.92 6.89 14.32
C SER A 340 17.18 7.43 14.99
N GLN A 341 17.34 8.75 14.99
CA GLN A 341 18.39 9.45 15.73
C GLN A 341 17.76 10.38 16.76
N PHE A 342 18.18 10.24 18.00
CA PHE A 342 17.69 11.00 19.15
C PHE A 342 18.85 11.62 19.91
N SER A 343 18.63 12.77 20.61
CA SER A 343 19.50 13.09 21.74
C SER A 343 19.31 12.04 22.83
N VAL A 344 20.36 11.76 23.60
CA VAL A 344 20.28 10.82 24.73
C VAL A 344 19.19 11.23 25.72
N LYS A 345 18.98 12.54 25.91
CA LYS A 345 17.89 13.09 26.72
C LYS A 345 16.51 12.60 26.23
N ASN A 346 16.25 12.71 24.93
CA ASN A 346 14.98 12.24 24.33
C ASN A 346 14.87 10.71 24.36
N PHE A 347 15.98 10.01 24.15
CA PHE A 347 16.03 8.55 24.24
C PHE A 347 15.65 8.04 25.64
N LYS A 348 16.15 8.68 26.71
CA LYS A 348 15.74 8.40 28.09
C LYS A 348 14.22 8.59 28.29
N GLN A 349 13.65 9.62 27.69
CA GLN A 349 12.20 9.85 27.73
C GLN A 349 11.43 8.74 27.01
N LEU A 350 11.91 8.32 25.82
CA LEU A 350 11.31 7.20 25.08
C LEU A 350 11.32 5.90 25.90
N LEU A 351 12.44 5.60 26.56
CA LEU A 351 12.52 4.41 27.41
C LEU A 351 11.54 4.46 28.58
N ARG A 352 11.33 5.64 29.20
CA ARG A 352 10.31 5.80 30.24
C ARG A 352 8.90 5.55 29.69
N VAL A 353 8.59 6.08 28.50
CA VAL A 353 7.30 5.81 27.83
C VAL A 353 7.12 4.32 27.58
N PHE A 354 8.16 3.62 27.12
CA PHE A 354 8.11 2.16 26.96
C PHE A 354 7.84 1.43 28.28
N GLU A 355 8.56 1.78 29.34
CA GLU A 355 8.41 1.18 30.67
C GLU A 355 7.00 1.44 31.26
N GLU A 356 6.49 2.66 31.13
CA GLU A 356 5.17 3.06 31.65
C GLU A 356 4.01 2.38 30.89
N GLN A 357 4.14 2.25 29.58
CA GLN A 357 3.08 1.67 28.74
C GLN A 357 3.13 0.15 28.62
N GLN A 358 4.27 -0.49 28.93
CA GLN A 358 4.44 -1.93 28.76
C GLN A 358 3.32 -2.78 29.38
N PRO A 359 2.81 -2.50 30.60
CA PRO A 359 1.72 -3.30 31.17
C PRO A 359 0.43 -3.25 30.34
N GLU A 360 0.11 -2.09 29.76
CA GLU A 360 -1.07 -1.93 28.91
C GLU A 360 -0.86 -2.58 27.52
N LEU A 361 0.35 -2.46 26.96
CA LEU A 361 0.69 -2.96 25.64
C LEU A 361 0.61 -4.49 25.52
N LEU A 362 0.80 -5.22 26.61
CA LEU A 362 0.68 -6.68 26.64
C LEU A 362 -0.70 -7.16 26.19
N GLU A 363 -1.74 -6.38 26.43
CA GLU A 363 -3.14 -6.70 26.11
C GLU A 363 -3.72 -5.73 25.06
N LYS A 364 -2.92 -4.78 24.57
CA LYS A 364 -3.40 -3.74 23.65
C LYS A 364 -3.61 -4.28 22.24
N ALA A 365 -4.85 -4.26 21.81
CA ALA A 365 -5.19 -4.56 20.43
C ALA A 365 -4.76 -3.42 19.49
N ILE A 366 -4.19 -3.79 18.33
CA ILE A 366 -3.80 -2.85 17.27
C ILE A 366 -4.61 -3.13 16.02
N ARG A 367 -4.94 -2.05 15.30
CA ARG A 367 -5.58 -2.11 13.99
C ARG A 367 -4.98 -1.03 13.07
N GLY A 368 -4.84 -1.36 11.78
CA GLY A 368 -4.28 -0.44 10.79
C GLY A 368 -2.74 -0.44 10.75
N TYR A 369 -2.15 0.58 10.13
CA TYR A 369 -0.69 0.80 10.02
C TYR A 369 0.10 -0.38 9.44
N GLY A 370 -0.49 -1.17 8.52
CA GLY A 370 0.15 -2.38 7.99
C GLY A 370 0.19 -3.57 8.96
N PHE A 371 -0.22 -3.39 10.22
CA PHE A 371 -0.22 -4.46 11.21
C PHE A 371 -1.33 -5.48 10.96
N ARG A 372 -0.99 -6.77 11.07
CA ARG A 372 -1.91 -7.91 10.85
C ARG A 372 -2.01 -8.85 12.05
N GLY A 373 -1.27 -8.56 13.14
CA GLY A 373 -1.36 -9.26 14.43
C GLY A 373 -2.59 -8.85 15.24
N LYS A 374 -2.66 -9.34 16.47
CA LYS A 374 -3.78 -9.08 17.38
C LYS A 374 -3.43 -8.07 18.46
N LEU A 375 -2.29 -8.26 19.11
CA LEU A 375 -1.84 -7.47 20.25
C LEU A 375 -0.46 -6.90 19.98
N PHE A 376 -0.14 -5.78 20.62
CA PHE A 376 1.21 -5.23 20.57
C PHE A 376 2.22 -6.16 21.27
N GLY A 377 1.94 -6.53 22.52
CA GLY A 377 2.78 -7.44 23.26
C GLY A 377 3.97 -6.78 23.98
N GLU A 378 5.01 -7.56 24.22
CA GLU A 378 6.19 -7.16 24.96
C GLU A 378 7.20 -6.43 24.06
N ILE A 379 7.73 -5.28 24.52
CA ILE A 379 8.84 -4.57 23.86
C ILE A 379 10.17 -5.22 24.29
N LEU A 380 10.99 -5.60 23.31
CA LEU A 380 12.35 -6.07 23.52
C LEU A 380 13.34 -5.07 22.91
N TYR A 381 14.54 -5.02 23.48
CA TYR A 381 15.61 -4.18 22.97
C TYR A 381 17.00 -4.77 23.27
N THR A 382 18.00 -4.25 22.58
CA THR A 382 19.40 -4.62 22.79
C THR A 382 20.34 -3.47 22.41
N GLY A 383 21.64 -3.63 22.71
CA GLY A 383 22.71 -2.72 22.30
C GLY A 383 23.04 -1.62 23.30
N PHE A 384 22.35 -1.54 24.43
CA PHE A 384 22.67 -0.62 25.52
C PHE A 384 22.30 -1.21 26.88
N SER A 385 22.82 -0.61 27.95
CA SER A 385 22.37 -0.88 29.31
C SER A 385 21.98 0.43 30.02
N LYS A 386 21.08 0.31 30.99
CA LYS A 386 20.59 1.43 31.82
C LYS A 386 21.02 1.22 33.25
N LYS A 387 21.66 2.24 33.86
CA LYS A 387 22.00 2.26 35.25
C LYS A 387 21.45 3.53 35.88
N GLY A 388 20.30 3.40 36.56
CA GLY A 388 19.53 4.59 36.98
C GLY A 388 19.11 5.40 35.74
N GLU A 389 19.54 6.65 35.67
CA GLU A 389 19.29 7.54 34.52
C GLU A 389 20.43 7.51 33.47
N GLU A 390 21.49 6.75 33.71
CA GLU A 390 22.62 6.68 32.79
C GLU A 390 22.35 5.66 31.68
N ILE A 391 22.61 6.04 30.42
CA ILE A 391 22.64 5.17 29.27
C ILE A 391 24.08 4.82 28.95
N ILE A 392 24.35 3.53 28.86
CA ILE A 392 25.70 3.00 28.64
C ILE A 392 25.70 2.21 27.33
N VAL A 393 26.50 2.62 26.36
CA VAL A 393 26.74 1.95 25.09
C VAL A 393 28.23 1.64 24.99
N ASP A 394 28.57 0.38 24.70
CA ASP A 394 29.97 -0.11 24.62
C ASP A 394 30.82 0.28 25.83
N GLY A 395 30.23 0.24 27.04
CA GLY A 395 30.88 0.58 28.28
C GLY A 395 31.06 2.08 28.55
N LYS A 396 30.64 2.96 27.64
CA LYS A 396 30.69 4.42 27.78
C LYS A 396 29.35 4.96 28.25
N VAL A 397 29.33 5.77 29.30
CA VAL A 397 28.17 6.58 29.71
C VAL A 397 28.00 7.73 28.71
N LEU A 398 26.82 7.87 28.13
CA LEU A 398 26.52 8.92 27.14
C LEU A 398 25.98 10.18 27.85
N ALA A 399 26.40 11.36 27.40
CA ALA A 399 25.86 12.64 27.84
C ALA A 399 24.51 12.94 27.18
N ASP A 400 23.68 13.78 27.82
CA ASP A 400 22.31 14.07 27.41
C ASP A 400 22.18 14.69 26.01
N ASP A 401 23.19 15.42 25.55
CA ASP A 401 23.27 16.09 24.23
C ASP A 401 23.92 15.22 23.15
N GLU A 402 24.53 14.09 23.49
CA GLU A 402 25.05 13.15 22.48
C GLU A 402 23.89 12.55 21.69
N ILE A 403 24.18 12.22 20.42
CA ILE A 403 23.21 11.58 19.53
C ILE A 403 23.35 10.05 19.62
N ILE A 404 22.23 9.40 19.84
CA ILE A 404 22.09 7.95 19.81
C ILE A 404 21.28 7.55 18.59
N THR A 405 21.72 6.51 17.91
CA THR A 405 21.01 5.94 16.73
C THR A 405 20.52 4.56 17.08
N PHE A 406 19.26 4.28 16.76
CA PHE A 406 18.66 2.96 16.92
C PHE A 406 17.83 2.57 15.69
N VAL A 407 17.53 1.29 15.57
CA VAL A 407 16.66 0.74 14.55
C VAL A 407 15.46 0.04 15.19
N CYS A 408 14.29 0.17 14.58
CA CYS A 408 13.07 -0.52 15.01
C CYS A 408 12.18 -0.82 13.79
N PRO A 409 11.16 -1.68 13.90
CA PRO A 409 10.11 -1.78 12.90
C PRO A 409 9.45 -0.41 12.67
N ASP A 410 9.21 -0.02 11.43
CA ASP A 410 8.62 1.27 11.06
C ASP A 410 7.26 1.48 11.71
N HIS A 411 6.50 0.41 11.90
CA HIS A 411 5.25 0.41 12.65
C HIS A 411 5.32 1.09 14.02
N MET A 412 6.45 0.96 14.75
CA MET A 412 6.63 1.62 16.05
C MET A 412 6.63 3.15 15.96
N ARG A 413 7.01 3.70 14.81
CA ARG A 413 6.98 5.14 14.52
C ARG A 413 5.55 5.66 14.34
N PHE A 414 4.70 4.87 13.70
CA PHE A 414 3.37 5.31 13.27
C PHE A 414 2.25 5.02 14.28
N VAL A 415 2.47 4.11 15.24
CA VAL A 415 1.46 3.83 16.27
C VAL A 415 1.31 4.99 17.25
N PRO A 416 0.10 5.25 17.74
CA PRO A 416 -0.17 6.38 18.63
C PRO A 416 0.44 6.24 20.04
N PHE A 417 1.07 5.10 20.34
CA PHE A 417 1.66 4.83 21.66
C PHE A 417 3.01 5.53 21.85
N PHE A 418 3.74 5.79 20.76
CA PHE A 418 5.10 6.34 20.79
C PHE A 418 5.25 7.56 19.88
N PRO A 419 4.40 8.59 20.01
CA PRO A 419 4.39 9.74 19.10
C PRO A 419 5.74 10.47 19.07
N MET A 420 6.51 10.36 20.15
CA MET A 420 7.82 11.00 20.19
C MET A 420 8.85 10.37 19.25
N ILE A 421 8.64 9.15 18.71
CA ILE A 421 9.54 8.62 17.67
C ILE A 421 9.42 9.50 16.43
N GLU A 422 8.22 9.89 16.06
CA GLU A 422 7.97 10.82 14.96
C GLU A 422 8.37 12.27 15.33
N GLU A 423 7.92 12.77 16.45
CA GLU A 423 8.02 14.17 16.82
C GLU A 423 9.44 14.62 17.20
N LYS A 424 10.28 13.72 17.74
CA LYS A 424 11.61 14.04 18.29
C LYS A 424 12.76 13.38 17.57
N GLY A 425 12.46 12.41 16.71
CA GLY A 425 13.45 11.64 15.97
C GLY A 425 13.77 12.25 14.60
N ILE A 426 15.02 12.09 14.16
CA ILE A 426 15.35 12.16 12.74
C ILE A 426 15.21 10.73 12.23
N ASN A 427 14.16 10.50 11.43
CA ASN A 427 13.73 9.18 11.00
C ASN A 427 14.05 8.92 9.54
N GLN A 428 14.32 7.65 9.23
CA GLN A 428 14.51 7.16 7.87
C GLN A 428 14.00 5.72 7.76
N ILE A 429 13.03 5.48 6.88
CA ILE A 429 12.60 4.11 6.54
C ILE A 429 13.65 3.47 5.64
N LEU A 430 14.00 2.22 5.92
CA LEU A 430 15.06 1.49 5.23
C LEU A 430 14.45 0.49 4.23
N TYR A 431 14.59 0.78 2.96
CA TYR A 431 14.16 -0.06 1.85
C TYR A 431 15.33 -0.88 1.27
N PRO A 432 15.09 -1.95 0.49
CA PRO A 432 13.78 -2.50 0.12
C PRO A 432 13.27 -3.61 1.05
N ASP A 433 14.10 -4.11 1.96
CA ASP A 433 13.83 -5.33 2.70
C ASP A 433 12.70 -5.17 3.73
N LEU A 434 11.74 -6.09 3.69
CA LEU A 434 10.77 -6.27 4.77
C LEU A 434 11.42 -6.99 5.96
N LEU A 435 10.91 -6.77 7.17
CA LEU A 435 11.42 -7.41 8.39
C LEU A 435 11.47 -8.93 8.27
N ARG A 436 10.46 -9.57 7.66
CA ARG A 436 10.46 -11.03 7.45
C ARG A 436 11.61 -11.50 6.54
N THR A 437 11.97 -10.71 5.52
CA THR A 437 13.12 -11.02 4.65
C THR A 437 14.44 -10.87 5.39
N ILE A 438 14.54 -9.88 6.27
CA ILE A 438 15.72 -9.65 7.12
C ILE A 438 15.91 -10.83 8.10
N ILE A 439 14.83 -11.31 8.71
CA ILE A 439 14.85 -12.48 9.61
C ILE A 439 15.21 -13.76 8.84
N GLU A 440 14.70 -13.93 7.63
CA GLU A 440 15.08 -15.03 6.76
C GLU A 440 16.59 -15.06 6.50
N LYS A 441 17.18 -13.92 6.13
CA LYS A 441 18.63 -13.77 5.91
C LYS A 441 19.43 -14.15 7.17
N GLU A 442 18.94 -13.74 8.36
CA GLU A 442 19.59 -14.07 9.63
C GLU A 442 19.53 -15.56 9.96
N LEU A 443 18.38 -16.21 9.72
CA LEU A 443 18.26 -17.66 9.92
C LEU A 443 19.20 -18.45 9.01
N ILE A 444 19.29 -18.07 7.73
CA ILE A 444 20.23 -18.68 6.78
C ILE A 444 21.69 -18.45 7.20
N TYR A 445 22.00 -17.24 7.68
CA TYR A 445 23.34 -16.92 8.18
C TYR A 445 23.71 -17.80 9.38
N LYS A 446 22.81 -17.96 10.35
CA LYS A 446 23.03 -18.80 11.52
C LYS A 446 23.24 -20.26 11.15
N GLU A 447 22.42 -20.83 10.25
CA GLU A 447 22.62 -22.21 9.80
C GLU A 447 24.02 -22.45 9.23
N ARG A 448 24.50 -21.53 8.37
CA ARG A 448 25.82 -21.65 7.74
C ARG A 448 26.98 -21.59 8.74
N ASN A 449 26.83 -20.80 9.81
CA ASN A 449 27.90 -20.57 10.78
C ASN A 449 27.81 -21.44 12.05
N TYR A 450 26.74 -22.23 12.23
CA TYR A 450 26.64 -23.21 13.31
C TYR A 450 27.19 -24.60 12.91
N HIS A 451 27.56 -24.79 11.65
CA HIS A 451 28.14 -26.03 11.14
C HIS A 451 29.67 -25.98 10.95
N ASP A 452 30.29 -24.86 11.28
CA ASP A 452 31.73 -24.66 11.44
C ASP A 452 32.11 -24.62 12.95
#